data_c16f041f3882799bc873612c556fe158
#
_entry.id   c16f041f3882799bc873612c556fe158
#
_cell.length_a   1.000
_cell.length_b   1.000
_cell.length_c   1.000
_cell.angle_alpha   90.00
_cell.angle_beta   90.00
_cell.angle_gamma   90.00
#
_symmetry.space_group_name_H-M   'P 1'
#
loop_
_entity.id
_entity.type
_entity.pdbx_description
1 polymer ?
#
loop_
_entity_poly.entity_id
_entity_poly.type
_entity_poly.pdbx_seq_one_letter_code
_entity_poly.pdbx_strand_id
1 'polypeptide(L)'
;VRSRGLGDVYKRQILLCMVFARNAAMGFNRWADRDIDAKNPRTAGREIPAGKITPRAALAFVIGNCVAFVAAAAWINCLALWLSPVALAVLLGYSLTKRFTAWSHVVLGLALAIAPVGAYIAVTGSIALFPMLLAVAVLTWTAGFDILYSLQDASFDRSNGLHSVPARFSAVHSTLISILLHVLAVAAVAVLGALYRLGVWYWVGFGLFTAVLVVQHVLYRPSRIDRIGASFGLVNGLASVSYAAMSIVALLTA
;
A
#
# COMPACT_ATOMS: atom_id res chain seq x y z
N VAL A 1 -0.27 35.62 -0.38
CA VAL A 1 -1.67 35.19 -0.65
C VAL A 1 -1.75 34.26 -1.86
N ARG A 2 -0.99 34.52 -2.94
CA ARG A 2 -1.02 33.71 -4.18
C ARG A 2 -0.46 32.30 -4.00
N SER A 3 0.53 32.09 -3.11
CA SER A 3 1.15 30.77 -2.85
C SER A 3 0.25 29.82 -2.03
N ARG A 4 -0.62 30.32 -1.13
CA ARG A 4 -1.55 29.49 -0.37
C ARG A 4 -2.64 28.87 -1.25
N GLY A 5 -3.16 29.60 -2.22
CA GLY A 5 -4.18 29.08 -3.13
C GLY A 5 -3.68 27.97 -4.06
N LEU A 6 -2.45 28.05 -4.56
CA LEU A 6 -1.84 27.00 -5.38
C LEU A 6 -1.60 25.72 -4.58
N GLY A 7 -1.15 25.79 -3.32
CA GLY A 7 -0.98 24.64 -2.45
C GLY A 7 -2.28 23.88 -2.20
N ASP A 8 -3.40 24.59 -2.08
CA ASP A 8 -4.71 23.95 -1.86
C ASP A 8 -5.25 23.27 -3.13
N VAL A 9 -4.92 23.79 -4.31
CA VAL A 9 -5.27 23.15 -5.59
C VAL A 9 -4.54 21.81 -5.72
N TYR A 10 -3.21 21.79 -5.53
CA TYR A 10 -2.44 20.55 -5.59
C TYR A 10 -2.90 19.50 -4.57
N LYS A 11 -3.23 19.91 -3.34
CA LYS A 11 -3.78 19.00 -2.32
C LYS A 11 -5.07 18.34 -2.79
N ARG A 12 -6.01 19.10 -3.36
CA ARG A 12 -7.26 18.57 -3.90
C ARG A 12 -7.03 17.61 -5.05
N GLN A 13 -6.13 17.94 -5.98
CA GLN A 13 -5.79 17.10 -7.13
C GLN A 13 -5.15 15.78 -6.67
N ILE A 14 -4.20 15.82 -5.73
CA ILE A 14 -3.57 14.62 -5.15
C ILE A 14 -4.62 13.74 -4.46
N LEU A 15 -5.52 14.33 -3.65
CA LEU A 15 -6.59 13.59 -3.00
C LEU A 15 -7.52 12.92 -4.01
N LEU A 16 -7.90 13.59 -5.08
CA LEU A 16 -8.71 13.00 -6.15
C LEU A 16 -7.99 11.82 -6.81
N CYS A 17 -6.69 11.98 -7.15
CA CYS A 17 -5.89 10.88 -7.69
C CYS A 17 -5.84 9.70 -6.72
N MET A 18 -5.64 9.93 -5.42
CA MET A 18 -5.61 8.88 -4.41
C MET A 18 -6.94 8.13 -4.31
N VAL A 19 -8.07 8.86 -4.32
CA VAL A 19 -9.42 8.27 -4.26
C VAL A 19 -9.68 7.41 -5.49
N PHE A 20 -9.44 7.95 -6.69
CA PHE A 20 -9.69 7.21 -7.93
C PHE A 20 -8.75 6.02 -8.09
N ALA A 21 -7.46 6.17 -7.79
CA ALA A 21 -6.50 5.07 -7.82
C ALA A 21 -6.90 3.95 -6.85
N ARG A 22 -7.26 4.29 -5.60
CA ARG A 22 -7.69 3.32 -4.60
C ARG A 22 -8.98 2.61 -5.02
N ASN A 23 -9.97 3.35 -5.50
CA ASN A 23 -11.24 2.80 -5.96
C ASN A 23 -11.02 1.85 -7.16
N ALA A 24 -10.21 2.25 -8.13
CA ALA A 24 -9.86 1.40 -9.28
C ALA A 24 -9.16 0.11 -8.83
N ALA A 25 -8.13 0.22 -7.99
CA ALA A 25 -7.35 -0.92 -7.52
C ALA A 25 -8.19 -1.89 -6.68
N MET A 26 -8.96 -1.38 -5.70
CA MET A 26 -9.82 -2.22 -4.85
C MET A 26 -10.98 -2.83 -5.63
N GLY A 27 -11.62 -2.05 -6.51
CA GLY A 27 -12.70 -2.55 -7.37
C GLY A 27 -12.20 -3.64 -8.31
N PHE A 28 -11.03 -3.44 -8.93
CA PHE A 28 -10.43 -4.44 -9.81
C PHE A 28 -10.02 -5.70 -9.05
N ASN A 29 -9.44 -5.59 -7.86
CA ASN A 29 -9.11 -6.75 -7.04
C ASN A 29 -10.37 -7.58 -6.73
N ARG A 30 -11.46 -6.94 -6.32
CA ARG A 30 -12.76 -7.61 -6.07
C ARG A 30 -13.32 -8.27 -7.34
N TRP A 31 -13.22 -7.60 -8.48
CA TRP A 31 -13.70 -8.12 -9.76
C TRP A 31 -12.83 -9.28 -10.27
N ALA A 32 -11.51 -9.15 -10.21
CA ALA A 32 -10.57 -10.16 -10.66
C ALA A 32 -10.65 -11.43 -9.82
N ASP A 33 -10.76 -11.29 -8.50
CA ASP A 33 -10.71 -12.41 -7.56
C ASP A 33 -12.10 -12.98 -7.20
N ARG A 34 -13.20 -12.52 -7.82
CA ARG A 34 -14.58 -12.92 -7.49
C ARG A 34 -14.80 -14.44 -7.41
N ASP A 35 -14.20 -15.19 -8.33
CA ASP A 35 -14.38 -16.66 -8.39
C ASP A 35 -13.53 -17.37 -7.32
N ILE A 36 -12.39 -16.79 -6.95
CA ILE A 36 -11.53 -17.24 -5.85
C ILE A 36 -12.18 -16.89 -4.52
N ASP A 37 -12.68 -15.67 -4.38
CA ASP A 37 -13.36 -15.17 -3.19
C ASP A 37 -14.61 -15.97 -2.86
N ALA A 38 -15.36 -16.44 -3.86
CA ALA A 38 -16.54 -17.28 -3.68
C ALA A 38 -16.21 -18.64 -3.03
N LYS A 39 -15.00 -19.15 -3.25
CA LYS A 39 -14.53 -20.44 -2.69
C LYS A 39 -13.93 -20.31 -1.29
N ASN A 40 -13.49 -19.11 -0.90
CA ASN A 40 -12.87 -18.88 0.40
C ASN A 40 -13.93 -18.49 1.44
N PRO A 41 -14.15 -19.28 2.52
CA PRO A 41 -15.15 -18.97 3.55
C PRO A 41 -15.00 -17.57 4.16
N ARG A 42 -13.76 -17.05 4.24
CA ARG A 42 -13.46 -15.71 4.78
C ARG A 42 -13.94 -14.59 3.86
N THR A 43 -13.97 -14.80 2.54
CA THR A 43 -14.26 -13.76 1.55
C THR A 43 -15.54 -14.00 0.73
N ALA A 44 -16.21 -15.15 0.89
CA ALA A 44 -17.45 -15.48 0.18
C ALA A 44 -18.60 -14.48 0.43
N GLY A 45 -18.58 -13.79 1.58
CA GLY A 45 -19.54 -12.74 1.92
C GLY A 45 -19.30 -11.37 1.26
N ARG A 46 -18.24 -11.23 0.44
CA ARG A 46 -17.92 -10.00 -0.31
C ARG A 46 -19.01 -9.68 -1.33
N GLU A 47 -19.08 -8.43 -1.74
CA GLU A 47 -20.21 -7.86 -2.50
C GLU A 47 -20.49 -8.57 -3.83
N ILE A 48 -19.45 -8.94 -4.59
CA ILE A 48 -19.60 -9.61 -5.90
C ILE A 48 -19.93 -11.09 -5.73
N PRO A 49 -19.17 -11.90 -4.94
CA PRO A 49 -19.52 -13.30 -4.69
C PRO A 49 -20.91 -13.47 -4.05
N ALA A 50 -21.30 -12.55 -3.16
CA ALA A 50 -22.61 -12.55 -2.52
C ALA A 50 -23.77 -12.05 -3.42
N GLY A 51 -23.47 -11.70 -4.68
CA GLY A 51 -24.50 -11.22 -5.63
C GLY A 51 -25.04 -9.82 -5.38
N LYS A 52 -24.48 -9.06 -4.43
CA LYS A 52 -24.93 -7.69 -4.10
C LYS A 52 -24.56 -6.69 -5.19
N ILE A 53 -23.45 -6.93 -5.89
CA ILE A 53 -22.95 -6.12 -7.01
C ILE A 53 -22.67 -7.06 -8.18
N THR A 54 -23.20 -6.73 -9.37
CA THR A 54 -22.92 -7.52 -10.57
C THR A 54 -21.47 -7.31 -11.04
N PRO A 55 -20.80 -8.33 -11.61
CA PRO A 55 -19.45 -8.18 -12.14
C PRO A 55 -19.33 -7.07 -13.21
N ARG A 56 -20.39 -6.85 -14.00
CA ARG A 56 -20.45 -5.78 -15.01
C ARG A 56 -20.44 -4.40 -14.37
N ALA A 57 -21.24 -4.20 -13.32
CA ALA A 57 -21.28 -2.94 -12.58
C ALA A 57 -19.93 -2.65 -11.90
N ALA A 58 -19.32 -3.67 -11.29
CA ALA A 58 -17.99 -3.55 -10.69
C ALA A 58 -16.94 -3.14 -11.73
N LEU A 59 -16.94 -3.78 -12.93
CA LEU A 59 -16.00 -3.43 -13.99
C LEU A 59 -16.23 -2.01 -14.53
N ALA A 60 -17.49 -1.59 -14.71
CA ALA A 60 -17.82 -0.22 -15.11
C ALA A 60 -17.33 0.80 -14.09
N PHE A 61 -17.48 0.52 -12.78
CA PHE A 61 -16.93 1.33 -11.71
C PHE A 61 -15.40 1.45 -11.78
N VAL A 62 -14.70 0.34 -12.03
CA VAL A 62 -13.24 0.33 -12.21
C VAL A 62 -12.82 1.21 -13.40
N ILE A 63 -13.44 1.01 -14.56
CA ILE A 63 -13.12 1.78 -15.78
C ILE A 63 -13.37 3.27 -15.53
N GLY A 64 -14.50 3.64 -14.92
CA GLY A 64 -14.80 5.03 -14.59
C GLY A 64 -13.75 5.67 -13.68
N ASN A 65 -13.29 4.93 -12.65
CA ASN A 65 -12.23 5.42 -11.76
C ASN A 65 -10.85 5.48 -12.46
N CYS A 66 -10.53 4.56 -13.38
CA CYS A 66 -9.31 4.65 -14.17
C CYS A 66 -9.30 5.90 -15.07
N VAL A 67 -10.41 6.18 -15.76
CA VAL A 67 -10.55 7.38 -16.59
C VAL A 67 -10.44 8.65 -15.74
N ALA A 68 -11.13 8.69 -14.60
CA ALA A 68 -11.08 9.81 -13.68
C ALA A 68 -9.66 10.02 -13.09
N PHE A 69 -8.92 8.94 -12.81
CA PHE A 69 -7.52 9.01 -12.37
C PHE A 69 -6.62 9.64 -13.43
N VAL A 70 -6.72 9.19 -14.70
CA VAL A 70 -5.93 9.75 -15.80
C VAL A 70 -6.29 11.22 -16.04
N ALA A 71 -7.58 11.58 -15.99
CA ALA A 71 -8.03 12.96 -16.12
C ALA A 71 -7.51 13.85 -14.97
N ALA A 72 -7.53 13.35 -13.73
CA ALA A 72 -6.97 14.06 -12.59
C ALA A 72 -5.44 14.21 -12.71
N ALA A 73 -4.73 13.20 -13.18
CA ALA A 73 -3.29 13.26 -13.45
C ALA A 73 -2.95 14.29 -14.55
N ALA A 74 -3.75 14.33 -15.64
CA ALA A 74 -3.62 15.33 -16.70
C ALA A 74 -3.83 16.75 -16.19
N TRP A 75 -4.73 16.93 -15.23
CA TRP A 75 -4.98 18.23 -14.61
C TRP A 75 -3.82 18.69 -13.70
N ILE A 76 -2.99 17.78 -13.21
CA ILE A 76 -1.83 18.11 -12.37
C ILE A 76 -0.68 18.64 -13.22
N ASN A 77 -0.08 17.79 -14.05
CA ASN A 77 1.00 18.16 -14.96
C ASN A 77 1.26 17.05 -16.02
N CYS A 78 2.07 17.38 -17.01
CA CYS A 78 2.39 16.49 -18.13
C CYS A 78 3.10 15.20 -17.67
N LEU A 79 4.02 15.28 -16.69
CA LEU A 79 4.74 14.11 -16.18
C LEU A 79 3.81 13.14 -15.45
N ALA A 80 2.89 13.66 -14.64
CA ALA A 80 1.87 12.86 -13.97
C ALA A 80 0.95 12.16 -14.99
N LEU A 81 0.55 12.86 -16.05
CA LEU A 81 -0.23 12.26 -17.14
C LEU A 81 0.51 11.09 -17.80
N TRP A 82 1.77 11.29 -18.20
CA TRP A 82 2.54 10.24 -18.87
C TRP A 82 2.83 9.03 -17.99
N LEU A 83 2.96 9.22 -16.68
CA LEU A 83 3.17 8.14 -15.73
C LEU A 83 1.87 7.45 -15.29
N SER A 84 0.70 8.06 -15.51
CA SER A 84 -0.57 7.52 -15.04
C SER A 84 -0.94 6.14 -15.64
N PRO A 85 -0.68 5.80 -16.92
CA PRO A 85 -0.92 4.47 -17.43
C PRO A 85 -0.01 3.41 -16.79
N VAL A 86 1.25 3.75 -16.52
CA VAL A 86 2.19 2.86 -15.82
C VAL A 86 1.72 2.61 -14.39
N ALA A 87 1.31 3.66 -13.70
CA ALA A 87 0.73 3.55 -12.35
C ALA A 87 -0.51 2.64 -12.35
N LEU A 88 -1.44 2.81 -13.29
CA LEU A 88 -2.61 1.95 -13.43
C LEU A 88 -2.23 0.50 -13.74
N ALA A 89 -1.25 0.26 -14.60
CA ALA A 89 -0.78 -1.10 -14.89
C ALA A 89 -0.29 -1.82 -13.63
N VAL A 90 0.45 -1.14 -12.76
CA VAL A 90 0.88 -1.68 -11.47
C VAL A 90 -0.29 -1.83 -10.50
N LEU A 91 -1.14 -0.79 -10.37
CA LEU A 91 -2.28 -0.74 -9.44
C LEU A 91 -3.36 -1.79 -9.76
N LEU A 92 -3.55 -2.16 -11.00
CA LEU A 92 -4.48 -3.22 -11.39
C LEU A 92 -3.78 -4.57 -11.44
N GLY A 93 -2.57 -4.60 -12.04
CA GLY A 93 -1.81 -5.81 -12.27
C GLY A 93 -1.47 -6.60 -11.01
N TYR A 94 -1.26 -5.93 -9.86
CA TYR A 94 -0.94 -6.63 -8.62
C TYR A 94 -1.99 -7.68 -8.24
N SER A 95 -3.28 -7.42 -8.52
CA SER A 95 -4.37 -8.35 -8.21
C SER A 95 -4.26 -9.70 -8.94
N LEU A 96 -3.56 -9.74 -10.07
CA LEU A 96 -3.38 -10.95 -10.85
C LEU A 96 -2.14 -11.75 -10.43
N THR A 97 -1.21 -11.14 -9.68
CA THR A 97 0.11 -11.70 -9.41
C THR A 97 0.09 -12.99 -8.59
N LYS A 98 -0.87 -13.15 -7.66
CA LYS A 98 -1.07 -14.40 -6.89
C LYS A 98 -1.33 -15.63 -7.78
N ARG A 99 -1.67 -15.45 -9.04
CA ARG A 99 -1.94 -16.54 -9.99
C ARG A 99 -0.68 -17.17 -10.56
N PHE A 100 0.46 -16.46 -10.49
CA PHE A 100 1.71 -16.92 -11.11
C PHE A 100 2.97 -16.67 -10.29
N THR A 101 2.93 -15.85 -9.23
CA THR A 101 4.13 -15.57 -8.42
C THR A 101 3.83 -15.48 -6.92
N ALA A 102 4.74 -16.04 -6.11
CA ALA A 102 4.71 -15.92 -4.66
C ALA A 102 5.08 -14.50 -4.17
N TRP A 103 5.68 -13.66 -5.02
CA TRP A 103 6.11 -12.30 -4.69
C TRP A 103 5.01 -11.24 -4.90
N SER A 104 3.75 -11.66 -4.95
CA SER A 104 2.57 -10.77 -5.05
C SER A 104 2.56 -9.66 -4.00
N HIS A 105 3.09 -9.94 -2.80
CA HIS A 105 3.23 -8.98 -1.71
C HIS A 105 4.15 -7.79 -2.06
N VAL A 106 5.25 -8.07 -2.78
CA VAL A 106 6.18 -7.04 -3.25
C VAL A 106 5.52 -6.17 -4.33
N VAL A 107 4.72 -6.78 -5.21
CA VAL A 107 3.97 -6.02 -6.24
C VAL A 107 2.89 -5.16 -5.60
N LEU A 108 2.22 -5.64 -4.55
CA LEU A 108 1.30 -4.82 -3.75
C LEU A 108 2.05 -3.65 -3.08
N GLY A 109 3.22 -3.93 -2.49
CA GLY A 109 4.09 -2.90 -1.91
C GLY A 109 4.49 -1.84 -2.94
N LEU A 110 4.84 -2.26 -4.17
CA LEU A 110 5.14 -1.35 -5.28
C LEU A 110 3.94 -0.48 -5.65
N ALA A 111 2.73 -1.06 -5.68
CA ALA A 111 1.51 -0.32 -5.97
C ALA A 111 1.26 0.82 -4.96
N LEU A 112 1.51 0.57 -3.66
CA LEU A 112 1.38 1.61 -2.64
C LEU A 112 2.54 2.61 -2.66
N ALA A 113 3.74 2.17 -3.04
CA ALA A 113 4.93 3.01 -3.14
C ALA A 113 4.84 4.09 -4.24
N ILE A 114 3.94 3.95 -5.19
CA ILE A 114 3.64 4.99 -6.19
C ILE A 114 3.13 6.28 -5.52
N ALA A 115 2.42 6.19 -4.38
CA ALA A 115 1.77 7.34 -3.76
C ALA A 115 2.74 8.47 -3.35
N PRO A 116 3.83 8.24 -2.60
CA PRO A 116 4.76 9.31 -2.25
C PRO A 116 5.48 9.91 -3.46
N VAL A 117 5.80 9.10 -4.48
CA VAL A 117 6.42 9.56 -5.72
C VAL A 117 5.46 10.42 -6.52
N GLY A 118 4.21 9.96 -6.68
CA GLY A 118 3.16 10.70 -7.38
C GLY A 118 2.82 12.02 -6.69
N ALA A 119 2.75 12.05 -5.36
CA ALA A 119 2.51 13.27 -4.59
C ALA A 119 3.66 14.30 -4.79
N TYR A 120 4.90 13.84 -4.82
CA TYR A 120 6.05 14.71 -5.08
C TYR A 120 6.03 15.26 -6.51
N ILE A 121 5.79 14.41 -7.51
CA ILE A 121 5.66 14.81 -8.92
C ILE A 121 4.52 15.82 -9.10
N ALA A 122 3.41 15.64 -8.39
CA ALA A 122 2.28 16.56 -8.47
C ALA A 122 2.64 17.99 -8.07
N VAL A 123 3.50 18.16 -7.07
CA VAL A 123 3.90 19.47 -6.55
C VAL A 123 5.08 20.06 -7.31
N THR A 124 6.06 19.23 -7.69
CA THR A 124 7.35 19.69 -8.22
C THR A 124 7.52 19.52 -9.73
N GLY A 125 6.70 18.65 -10.34
CA GLY A 125 6.86 18.25 -11.75
C GLY A 125 8.13 17.44 -12.03
N SER A 126 8.80 16.92 -11.00
CA SER A 126 10.11 16.25 -11.12
C SER A 126 10.20 14.99 -10.26
N ILE A 127 11.22 14.18 -10.50
CA ILE A 127 11.58 13.00 -9.70
C ILE A 127 12.81 13.36 -8.86
N ALA A 128 12.83 12.96 -7.58
CA ALA A 128 13.95 13.20 -6.67
C ALA A 128 14.23 11.98 -5.79
N LEU A 129 15.40 11.98 -5.14
CA LEU A 129 15.81 10.88 -4.25
C LEU A 129 14.90 10.78 -3.01
N PHE A 130 14.44 11.92 -2.47
CA PHE A 130 13.58 11.95 -1.27
C PHE A 130 12.33 11.07 -1.39
N PRO A 131 11.43 11.28 -2.39
CA PRO A 131 10.25 10.43 -2.55
C PRO A 131 10.59 9.00 -2.92
N MET A 132 11.73 8.73 -3.56
CA MET A 132 12.16 7.37 -3.88
C MET A 132 12.56 6.57 -2.64
N LEU A 133 13.28 7.17 -1.70
CA LEU A 133 13.60 6.55 -0.40
C LEU A 133 12.32 6.27 0.39
N LEU A 134 11.36 7.20 0.39
CA LEU A 134 10.07 6.99 1.03
C LEU A 134 9.27 5.88 0.33
N ALA A 135 9.34 5.79 -1.00
CA ALA A 135 8.72 4.71 -1.76
C ALA A 135 9.30 3.34 -1.40
N VAL A 136 10.63 3.23 -1.24
CA VAL A 136 11.29 2.00 -0.76
C VAL A 136 10.78 1.62 0.63
N ALA A 137 10.66 2.58 1.54
CA ALA A 137 10.11 2.33 2.87
C ALA A 137 8.66 1.81 2.80
N VAL A 138 7.80 2.45 2.00
CA VAL A 138 6.39 2.05 1.82
C VAL A 138 6.30 0.66 1.17
N LEU A 139 7.10 0.39 0.13
CA LEU A 139 7.13 -0.89 -0.55
C LEU A 139 7.46 -2.04 0.43
N THR A 140 8.58 -1.90 1.14
CA THR A 140 9.07 -2.96 2.02
C THR A 140 8.19 -3.14 3.25
N TRP A 141 7.70 -2.06 3.84
CA TRP A 141 6.73 -2.11 4.93
C TRP A 141 5.43 -2.80 4.50
N THR A 142 4.86 -2.40 3.35
CA THR A 142 3.62 -2.99 2.83
C THR A 142 3.79 -4.47 2.52
N ALA A 143 4.85 -4.85 1.82
CA ALA A 143 5.12 -6.25 1.51
C ALA A 143 5.30 -7.09 2.79
N GLY A 144 5.99 -6.55 3.79
CA GLY A 144 6.20 -7.21 5.07
C GLY A 144 4.90 -7.48 5.83
N PHE A 145 4.04 -6.47 5.98
CA PHE A 145 2.78 -6.68 6.69
C PHE A 145 1.79 -7.54 5.90
N ASP A 146 1.78 -7.45 4.57
CA ASP A 146 0.87 -8.26 3.75
C ASP A 146 1.24 -9.75 3.79
N ILE A 147 2.54 -10.09 3.88
CA ILE A 147 3.00 -11.46 4.14
C ILE A 147 2.44 -11.98 5.47
N LEU A 148 2.52 -11.20 6.56
CA LEU A 148 1.94 -11.60 7.85
C LEU A 148 0.42 -11.79 7.75
N TYR A 149 -0.27 -10.84 7.10
CA TYR A 149 -1.71 -10.92 6.93
C TYR A 149 -2.13 -12.16 6.15
N SER A 150 -1.38 -12.53 5.12
CA SER A 150 -1.69 -13.67 4.25
C SER A 150 -1.40 -15.04 4.88
N LEU A 151 -0.76 -15.11 6.07
CA LEU A 151 -0.59 -16.35 6.82
C LEU A 151 -1.92 -17.05 7.10
N GLN A 152 -2.99 -16.30 7.33
CA GLN A 152 -4.34 -16.85 7.58
C GLN A 152 -4.95 -17.54 6.37
N ASP A 153 -4.52 -17.19 5.15
CA ASP A 153 -5.00 -17.77 3.89
C ASP A 153 -4.06 -18.86 3.33
N ALA A 154 -2.94 -19.17 4.00
CA ALA A 154 -1.89 -20.04 3.47
C ALA A 154 -2.37 -21.44 3.06
N SER A 155 -3.30 -22.06 3.81
CA SER A 155 -3.89 -23.36 3.49
C SER A 155 -4.82 -23.27 2.28
N PHE A 156 -5.66 -22.25 2.24
CA PHE A 156 -6.56 -21.98 1.13
C PHE A 156 -5.78 -21.71 -0.17
N ASP A 157 -4.76 -20.87 -0.11
CA ASP A 157 -3.92 -20.53 -1.27
C ASP A 157 -3.27 -21.80 -1.85
N ARG A 158 -2.71 -22.69 -0.99
CA ARG A 158 -2.12 -23.97 -1.44
C ARG A 158 -3.13 -24.88 -2.11
N SER A 159 -4.31 -25.06 -1.51
CA SER A 159 -5.33 -25.97 -2.04
C SER A 159 -5.97 -25.48 -3.34
N ASN A 160 -5.89 -24.17 -3.63
CA ASN A 160 -6.46 -23.58 -4.84
C ASN A 160 -5.41 -23.17 -5.89
N GLY A 161 -4.15 -23.60 -5.73
CA GLY A 161 -3.08 -23.31 -6.69
C GLY A 161 -2.70 -21.83 -6.77
N LEU A 162 -2.95 -21.07 -5.70
CA LEU A 162 -2.55 -19.68 -5.60
C LEU A 162 -1.14 -19.57 -5.02
N HIS A 163 -0.41 -18.57 -5.49
CA HIS A 163 0.96 -18.33 -5.09
C HIS A 163 1.05 -17.17 -4.11
N SER A 164 1.53 -17.46 -2.90
CA SER A 164 1.89 -16.45 -1.90
C SER A 164 3.13 -16.92 -1.16
N VAL A 165 3.83 -15.99 -0.47
CA VAL A 165 4.97 -16.37 0.36
C VAL A 165 4.56 -17.42 1.40
N PRO A 166 3.45 -17.27 2.15
CA PRO A 166 3.02 -18.31 3.09
C PRO A 166 2.48 -19.60 2.44
N ALA A 167 2.05 -19.56 1.19
CA ALA A 167 1.70 -20.79 0.46
C ALA A 167 2.94 -21.58 0.06
N ARG A 168 4.05 -20.92 -0.24
CA ARG A 168 5.30 -21.55 -0.69
C ARG A 168 6.24 -21.92 0.47
N PHE A 169 6.30 -21.09 1.51
CA PHE A 169 7.22 -21.26 2.65
C PHE A 169 6.44 -21.59 3.94
N SER A 170 7.15 -22.08 4.96
CA SER A 170 6.55 -22.26 6.28
C SER A 170 6.17 -20.93 6.93
N ALA A 171 5.30 -20.94 7.92
CA ALA A 171 4.91 -19.75 8.67
C ALA A 171 6.13 -19.05 9.31
N VAL A 172 7.12 -19.81 9.77
CA VAL A 172 8.35 -19.29 10.37
C VAL A 172 9.18 -18.55 9.31
N HIS A 173 9.44 -19.17 8.15
CA HIS A 173 10.20 -18.53 7.08
C HIS A 173 9.46 -17.29 6.51
N SER A 174 8.13 -17.36 6.38
CA SER A 174 7.32 -16.22 5.95
C SER A 174 7.44 -15.03 6.94
N THR A 175 7.43 -15.32 8.24
CA THR A 175 7.64 -14.30 9.28
C THR A 175 9.05 -13.71 9.22
N LEU A 176 10.09 -14.53 8.97
CA LEU A 176 11.47 -14.03 8.82
C LEU A 176 11.62 -13.12 7.59
N ILE A 177 11.00 -13.47 6.46
CA ILE A 177 10.96 -12.61 5.27
C ILE A 177 10.26 -11.27 5.59
N SER A 178 9.14 -11.32 6.31
CA SER A 178 8.44 -10.12 6.75
C SER A 178 9.30 -9.24 7.67
N ILE A 179 10.02 -9.84 8.64
CA ILE A 179 10.95 -9.12 9.52
C ILE A 179 12.04 -8.43 8.70
N LEU A 180 12.66 -9.14 7.74
CA LEU A 180 13.68 -8.56 6.87
C LEU A 180 13.16 -7.35 6.09
N LEU A 181 11.96 -7.46 5.52
CA LEU A 181 11.32 -6.36 4.79
C LEU A 181 11.03 -5.17 5.71
N HIS A 182 10.59 -5.40 6.95
CA HIS A 182 10.37 -4.33 7.93
C HIS A 182 11.68 -3.70 8.40
N VAL A 183 12.76 -4.46 8.54
CA VAL A 183 14.11 -3.91 8.81
C VAL A 183 14.55 -3.00 7.67
N LEU A 184 14.33 -3.41 6.41
CA LEU A 184 14.63 -2.56 5.24
C LEU A 184 13.77 -1.27 5.24
N ALA A 185 12.50 -1.36 5.64
CA ALA A 185 11.64 -0.19 5.76
C ALA A 185 12.16 0.79 6.81
N VAL A 186 12.52 0.28 8.00
CA VAL A 186 13.12 1.07 9.10
C VAL A 186 14.44 1.70 8.65
N ALA A 187 15.30 0.94 7.96
CA ALA A 187 16.56 1.45 7.43
C ALA A 187 16.34 2.57 6.40
N ALA A 188 15.39 2.41 5.47
CA ALA A 188 15.08 3.44 4.49
C ALA A 188 14.58 4.74 5.14
N VAL A 189 13.72 4.64 6.17
CA VAL A 189 13.24 5.79 6.95
C VAL A 189 14.40 6.43 7.72
N ALA A 190 15.29 5.65 8.33
CA ALA A 190 16.46 6.17 9.04
C ALA A 190 17.42 6.92 8.09
N VAL A 191 17.71 6.34 6.93
CA VAL A 191 18.55 6.96 5.89
C VAL A 191 17.94 8.27 5.42
N LEU A 192 16.61 8.31 5.21
CA LEU A 192 15.90 9.53 4.83
C LEU A 192 16.10 10.63 5.87
N GLY A 193 15.88 10.33 7.16
CA GLY A 193 16.05 11.30 8.25
C GLY A 193 17.48 11.82 8.38
N ALA A 194 18.47 10.93 8.27
CA ALA A 194 19.89 11.28 8.35
C ALA A 194 20.35 12.11 7.15
N LEU A 195 19.99 11.70 5.91
CA LEU A 195 20.41 12.35 4.68
C LEU A 195 19.86 13.78 4.56
N TYR A 196 18.60 13.98 4.96
CA TYR A 196 17.92 15.28 4.91
C TYR A 196 17.99 16.05 6.23
N ARG A 197 18.73 15.56 7.23
CA ARG A 197 18.94 16.19 8.54
C ARG A 197 17.64 16.63 9.22
N LEU A 198 16.63 15.75 9.14
CA LEU A 198 15.31 16.05 9.68
C LEU A 198 15.33 16.19 11.21
N GLY A 199 14.55 17.12 11.74
CA GLY A 199 14.56 17.50 13.15
C GLY A 199 14.08 16.42 14.13
N VAL A 200 14.12 16.73 15.43
CA VAL A 200 13.82 15.78 16.52
C VAL A 200 12.45 15.11 16.39
N TRP A 201 11.44 15.82 15.94
CA TRP A 201 10.08 15.28 15.79
C TRP A 201 10.01 14.18 14.73
N TYR A 202 10.82 14.26 13.68
CA TYR A 202 10.95 13.17 12.72
C TYR A 202 11.47 11.90 13.39
N TRP A 203 12.48 12.00 14.24
CA TRP A 203 13.05 10.85 14.95
C TRP A 203 12.10 10.28 16.01
N VAL A 204 11.23 11.10 16.60
CA VAL A 204 10.11 10.62 17.42
C VAL A 204 9.15 9.79 16.57
N GLY A 205 8.78 10.27 15.39
CA GLY A 205 7.94 9.52 14.44
C GLY A 205 8.58 8.22 13.98
N PHE A 206 9.87 8.23 13.67
CA PHE A 206 10.67 7.05 13.38
C PHE A 206 10.65 6.02 14.52
N GLY A 207 10.84 6.47 15.75
CA GLY A 207 10.78 5.61 16.94
C GLY A 207 9.40 4.97 17.14
N LEU A 208 8.32 5.73 16.97
CA LEU A 208 6.96 5.23 17.05
C LEU A 208 6.67 4.21 15.94
N PHE A 209 7.03 4.51 14.69
CA PHE A 209 6.90 3.58 13.58
C PHE A 209 7.61 2.26 13.85
N THR A 210 8.89 2.34 14.26
CA THR A 210 9.69 1.15 14.58
C THR A 210 9.10 0.35 15.74
N ALA A 211 8.66 1.01 16.80
CA ALA A 211 8.04 0.36 17.95
C ALA A 211 6.76 -0.40 17.56
N VAL A 212 5.92 0.21 16.72
CA VAL A 212 4.69 -0.46 16.22
C VAL A 212 5.02 -1.69 15.37
N LEU A 213 6.06 -1.65 14.54
CA LEU A 213 6.49 -2.83 13.77
C LEU A 213 7.00 -3.96 14.68
N VAL A 214 7.76 -3.63 15.73
CA VAL A 214 8.18 -4.62 16.73
C VAL A 214 6.97 -5.24 17.42
N VAL A 215 6.03 -4.41 17.90
CA VAL A 215 4.79 -4.88 18.53
C VAL A 215 4.00 -5.77 17.60
N GLN A 216 3.92 -5.44 16.30
CA GLN A 216 3.25 -6.25 15.30
C GLN A 216 3.83 -7.66 15.22
N HIS A 217 5.14 -7.82 15.18
CA HIS A 217 5.78 -9.15 15.15
C HIS A 217 5.66 -9.92 16.47
N VAL A 218 5.54 -9.22 17.60
CA VAL A 218 5.26 -9.85 18.91
C VAL A 218 3.81 -10.37 18.97
N LEU A 219 2.85 -9.60 18.46
CA LEU A 219 1.42 -9.96 18.47
C LEU A 219 1.08 -11.08 17.48
N TYR A 220 1.63 -11.01 16.27
CA TYR A 220 1.29 -11.91 15.16
C TYR A 220 2.40 -12.93 14.87
N ARG A 221 2.75 -13.72 15.91
CA ARG A 221 3.68 -14.82 15.78
C ARG A 221 3.05 -16.00 15.04
N PRO A 222 3.84 -16.91 14.42
CA PRO A 222 3.34 -18.10 13.75
C PRO A 222 2.40 -18.96 14.58
N SER A 223 2.57 -18.95 15.92
CA SER A 223 1.71 -19.68 16.87
C SER A 223 0.39 -18.98 17.21
N ARG A 224 0.12 -17.79 16.65
CA ARG A 224 -1.06 -16.96 16.96
C ARG A 224 -1.69 -16.36 15.70
N ILE A 225 -1.69 -17.14 14.61
CA ILE A 225 -2.25 -16.73 13.30
C ILE A 225 -3.74 -16.40 13.40
N ASP A 226 -4.47 -17.09 14.28
CA ASP A 226 -5.88 -16.86 14.60
C ASP A 226 -6.19 -15.45 15.12
N ARG A 227 -5.19 -14.73 15.63
CA ARG A 227 -5.32 -13.35 16.12
C ARG A 227 -5.18 -12.28 15.04
N ILE A 228 -4.84 -12.67 13.82
CA ILE A 228 -4.78 -11.76 12.68
C ILE A 228 -6.22 -11.44 12.26
N GLY A 229 -6.71 -10.28 12.67
CA GLY A 229 -8.08 -9.84 12.43
C GLY A 229 -8.16 -8.33 12.22
N ALA A 230 -9.28 -7.72 12.62
CA ALA A 230 -9.51 -6.29 12.48
C ALA A 230 -8.43 -5.42 13.16
N SER A 231 -7.85 -5.88 14.28
CA SER A 231 -6.75 -5.20 14.97
C SER A 231 -5.49 -5.03 14.12
N PHE A 232 -5.27 -5.90 13.13
CA PHE A 232 -4.11 -5.83 12.24
C PHE A 232 -4.11 -4.55 11.41
N GLY A 233 -5.26 -4.16 10.87
CA GLY A 233 -5.44 -2.90 10.14
C GLY A 233 -5.22 -1.68 11.03
N LEU A 234 -5.67 -1.72 12.29
CA LEU A 234 -5.47 -0.65 13.27
C LEU A 234 -3.99 -0.46 13.60
N VAL A 235 -3.23 -1.54 13.82
CA VAL A 235 -1.79 -1.47 14.12
C VAL A 235 -1.04 -0.81 12.95
N ASN A 236 -1.30 -1.22 11.71
CA ASN A 236 -0.69 -0.61 10.53
C ASN A 236 -1.14 0.85 10.32
N GLY A 237 -2.42 1.14 10.61
CA GLY A 237 -2.95 2.50 10.60
C GLY A 237 -2.23 3.41 11.60
N LEU A 238 -2.02 2.94 12.84
CA LEU A 238 -1.27 3.67 13.86
C LEU A 238 0.18 3.93 13.44
N ALA A 239 0.86 2.93 12.84
CA ALA A 239 2.22 3.11 12.35
C ALA A 239 2.32 4.25 11.33
N SER A 240 1.43 4.24 10.32
CA SER A 240 1.45 5.24 9.25
C SER A 240 1.03 6.62 9.73
N VAL A 241 -0.03 6.72 10.52
CA VAL A 241 -0.56 8.01 11.00
C VAL A 241 0.41 8.67 11.98
N SER A 242 0.99 7.91 12.93
CA SER A 242 1.96 8.47 13.89
C SER A 242 3.22 8.96 13.19
N TYR A 243 3.77 8.18 12.25
CA TYR A 243 4.94 8.60 11.47
C TYR A 243 4.65 9.86 10.63
N ALA A 244 3.51 9.87 9.91
CA ALA A 244 3.13 11.01 9.09
C ALA A 244 2.90 12.27 9.93
N ALA A 245 2.18 12.17 11.05
CA ALA A 245 1.93 13.30 11.94
C ALA A 245 3.23 13.91 12.48
N MET A 246 4.14 13.07 12.99
CA MET A 246 5.43 13.55 13.50
C MET A 246 6.33 14.13 12.41
N SER A 247 6.29 13.56 11.19
CA SER A 247 7.02 14.11 10.04
C SER A 247 6.48 15.49 9.63
N ILE A 248 5.16 15.69 9.67
CA ILE A 248 4.53 17.00 9.41
C ILE A 248 4.96 18.00 10.50
N VAL A 249 4.91 17.62 11.78
CA VAL A 249 5.37 18.48 12.89
C VAL A 249 6.84 18.88 12.69
N ALA A 250 7.70 17.92 12.31
CA ALA A 250 9.11 18.20 12.03
C ALA A 250 9.30 19.24 10.94
N LEU A 251 8.49 19.19 9.86
CA LEU A 251 8.55 20.15 8.76
C LEU A 251 7.97 21.54 9.12
N LEU A 252 7.04 21.59 10.07
CA LEU A 252 6.44 22.85 10.52
C LEU A 252 7.29 23.57 11.58
N THR A 253 8.20 22.85 12.23
CA THR A 253 9.07 23.37 13.31
C THR A 253 10.54 23.51 12.90
N ALA A 254 10.88 23.19 11.66
CA ALA A 254 12.19 23.40 11.05
C ALA A 254 12.24 24.83 10.47
#